data_34c7b3d2f81c885c2752292147ad580f
#
_entry.id   34c7b3d2f81c885c2752292147ad580f
#
_cell.length_a   1.000
_cell.length_b   1.000
_cell.length_c   1.000
_cell.angle_alpha   90.00
_cell.angle_beta   90.00
_cell.angle_gamma   90.00
#
_symmetry.space_group_name_H-M   'P 1'
#
loop_
_entity.id
_entity.type
_entity.pdbx_description
1 polymer ?
#
loop_
_entity_poly.entity_id
_entity_poly.type
_entity_poly.pdbx_seq_one_letter_code
_entity_poly.pdbx_strand_id
1 'polypeptide(L)'
;MRLPVMRVGLSLAVALASSAACASLGNVGSNFGLMPNDVATAQALSMFSNQPSAVYYNPAYLARDRKGALSAAFLFTEQELTAKGWKTPDEIVVDDVVEGDSNYNILLGFKTDLSKMLKDDRAIVLGFMLGAERTGLSLLSFNSAASQTAQSLKYGQQSLFLSLGAGLNIVPGFDVGASTRITLAADAKLSADAQVSGQTSFEGLQVAAKPSIQPVLSGNLNWGDLLCPNDKYCWAKGLETAATWRYESDYSANVDANALVPNLISNLPLLISTIDSYQPETFSAGIQYNLYKLRLGASADYQLWSDLNDRFKGDTVKNQALLKFKDVVIPRAGFEYRLNNVFSVLGGVSYEQSPLESTESLDVNYVDNDKIVMGLGFSYLIEKALFLSQPVRMDVSYQYHLLQDRDFLLTTTRNAAAGDC
;
A
#
# COMPACT_ATOMS: atom_id res chain seq x y z
N MET A 1 48.88 -7.52 33.89
CA MET A 1 47.63 -8.24 34.03
C MET A 1 46.71 -7.75 32.90
N ARG A 2 46.66 -8.46 31.76
CA ARG A 2 45.90 -8.10 30.56
C ARG A 2 44.59 -8.88 30.58
N LEU A 3 43.47 -8.17 30.65
CA LEU A 3 42.12 -8.74 30.51
C LEU A 3 41.84 -9.05 29.03
N PRO A 4 41.34 -10.22 28.68
CA PRO A 4 40.94 -10.52 27.31
C PRO A 4 39.59 -9.86 26.99
N VAL A 5 39.56 -9.07 25.93
CA VAL A 5 38.34 -8.54 25.33
C VAL A 5 37.62 -9.70 24.63
N MET A 6 36.56 -10.15 25.24
CA MET A 6 35.66 -11.17 24.67
C MET A 6 34.82 -10.51 23.60
N ARG A 7 35.17 -10.72 22.33
CA ARG A 7 34.36 -10.35 21.17
C ARG A 7 33.20 -11.33 21.13
N VAL A 8 32.05 -10.92 21.63
CA VAL A 8 30.77 -11.60 21.36
C VAL A 8 30.34 -11.19 19.95
N GLY A 9 30.68 -12.02 18.98
CA GLY A 9 30.12 -11.94 17.64
C GLY A 9 28.67 -12.40 17.67
N LEU A 10 27.73 -11.46 17.74
CA LEU A 10 26.30 -11.73 17.53
C LEU A 10 26.10 -11.90 16.03
N SER A 11 26.26 -13.13 15.54
CA SER A 11 25.85 -13.51 14.19
C SER A 11 24.33 -13.60 14.19
N LEU A 12 23.66 -12.49 13.87
CA LEU A 12 22.25 -12.46 13.54
C LEU A 12 22.10 -13.13 12.17
N ALA A 13 21.87 -14.45 12.16
CA ALA A 13 21.43 -15.15 10.97
C ALA A 13 19.98 -14.70 10.70
N VAL A 14 19.84 -13.62 9.94
CA VAL A 14 18.56 -13.26 9.32
C VAL A 14 18.33 -14.31 8.24
N ALA A 15 17.50 -15.31 8.54
CA ALA A 15 16.93 -16.16 7.51
C ALA A 15 16.03 -15.23 6.66
N LEU A 16 16.54 -14.78 5.53
CA LEU A 16 15.77 -14.11 4.49
C LEU A 16 14.83 -15.17 3.90
N ALA A 17 13.64 -15.30 4.45
CA ALA A 17 12.57 -16.00 3.79
C ALA A 17 12.03 -15.03 2.73
N SER A 18 12.25 -15.35 1.46
CA SER A 18 11.68 -14.66 0.33
C SER A 18 10.15 -14.68 0.43
N SER A 19 9.55 -13.50 0.38
CA SER A 19 8.10 -13.34 0.35
C SER A 19 7.66 -13.07 -1.08
N ALA A 20 6.70 -13.87 -1.54
CA ALA A 20 6.13 -13.74 -2.87
C ALA A 20 5.26 -12.48 -2.99
N ALA A 21 5.33 -11.81 -4.13
CA ALA A 21 4.60 -10.59 -4.40
C ALA A 21 3.46 -10.78 -5.38
N CYS A 22 2.42 -10.00 -5.14
CA CYS A 22 1.37 -9.75 -6.11
C CYS A 22 1.61 -8.40 -6.77
N ALA A 23 1.25 -8.27 -8.04
CA ALA A 23 1.05 -6.97 -8.65
C ALA A 23 -0.18 -6.34 -7.97
N SER A 24 0.04 -5.59 -6.89
CA SER A 24 -1.03 -4.94 -6.16
C SER A 24 -1.30 -3.59 -6.76
N LEU A 25 -2.56 -3.34 -7.14
CA LEU A 25 -3.02 -2.02 -7.61
C LEU A 25 -2.99 -0.96 -6.50
N GLY A 26 -2.85 -1.38 -5.24
CA GLY A 26 -2.89 -0.53 -4.07
C GLY A 26 -1.63 0.32 -3.82
N ASN A 27 -1.76 1.36 -3.00
CA ASN A 27 -0.63 2.17 -2.55
C ASN A 27 0.10 1.51 -1.35
N VAL A 28 1.29 2.04 -1.00
CA VAL A 28 2.10 1.53 0.13
C VAL A 28 1.32 1.53 1.45
N GLY A 29 0.49 2.55 1.69
CA GLY A 29 -0.29 2.66 2.93
C GLY A 29 -1.33 1.56 3.09
N SER A 30 -1.94 1.10 1.99
CA SER A 30 -2.92 0.00 2.01
C SER A 30 -2.25 -1.37 2.06
N ASN A 31 -1.09 -1.53 1.39
CA ASN A 31 -0.46 -2.84 1.20
C ASN A 31 0.49 -3.22 2.34
N PHE A 32 1.27 -2.27 2.85
CA PHE A 32 2.33 -2.56 3.82
C PHE A 32 2.18 -1.78 5.12
N GLY A 33 1.80 -0.52 5.03
CA GLY A 33 1.81 0.43 6.13
C GLY A 33 2.73 1.61 5.86
N LEU A 34 2.44 2.77 6.49
CA LEU A 34 3.18 4.01 6.24
C LEU A 34 4.33 4.23 7.22
N MET A 35 4.15 3.87 8.47
CA MET A 35 5.18 4.01 9.51
C MET A 35 5.54 2.63 10.07
N PRO A 36 6.72 2.47 10.69
CA PRO A 36 7.15 1.18 11.22
C PRO A 36 6.14 0.51 12.15
N ASN A 37 5.38 1.27 12.94
CA ASN A 37 4.36 0.70 13.81
C ASN A 37 3.16 0.15 13.03
N ASP A 38 2.80 0.78 11.91
CA ASP A 38 1.75 0.29 11.02
C ASP A 38 2.16 -1.03 10.40
N VAL A 39 3.42 -1.12 9.95
CA VAL A 39 4.05 -2.33 9.41
C VAL A 39 4.11 -3.42 10.48
N ALA A 40 4.61 -3.10 11.68
CA ALA A 40 4.79 -4.06 12.78
C ALA A 40 3.47 -4.71 13.22
N THR A 41 2.37 -3.97 13.16
CA THR A 41 1.06 -4.46 13.60
C THR A 41 0.19 -5.00 12.46
N ALA A 42 0.76 -5.19 11.26
CA ALA A 42 -0.01 -5.52 10.06
C ALA A 42 -1.23 -4.58 9.92
N GLN A 43 -1.04 -3.29 10.22
CA GLN A 43 -2.03 -2.21 10.22
C GLN A 43 -3.18 -2.34 11.25
N ALA A 44 -3.19 -3.37 12.11
CA ALA A 44 -4.27 -3.59 13.07
C ALA A 44 -4.48 -2.44 14.06
N LEU A 45 -3.41 -1.69 14.39
CA LEU A 45 -3.45 -0.55 15.31
C LEU A 45 -3.34 0.80 14.59
N SER A 46 -3.31 0.84 13.26
CA SER A 46 -3.06 2.06 12.49
C SER A 46 -4.18 3.10 12.63
N MET A 47 -5.43 2.67 12.80
CA MET A 47 -6.55 3.58 13.09
C MET A 47 -6.41 4.31 14.42
N PHE A 48 -5.53 3.81 15.30
CA PHE A 48 -5.26 4.38 16.64
C PHE A 48 -3.80 4.84 16.75
N SER A 49 -3.19 5.21 15.64
CA SER A 49 -1.81 5.68 15.58
C SER A 49 -1.73 7.14 16.08
N ASN A 50 -0.81 7.39 17.00
CA ASN A 50 -0.46 8.76 17.42
C ASN A 50 0.66 9.38 16.56
N GLN A 51 1.10 8.68 15.51
CA GLN A 51 2.08 9.14 14.54
C GLN A 51 1.43 9.97 13.41
N PRO A 52 2.19 10.67 12.58
CA PRO A 52 1.65 11.38 11.42
C PRO A 52 0.87 10.50 10.43
N SER A 53 1.09 9.18 10.42
CA SER A 53 0.32 8.23 9.59
C SER A 53 -1.18 8.22 9.89
N ALA A 54 -1.60 8.73 11.06
CA ALA A 54 -3.00 8.94 11.37
C ALA A 54 -3.73 9.79 10.31
N VAL A 55 -3.03 10.68 9.61
CA VAL A 55 -3.60 11.49 8.52
C VAL A 55 -4.18 10.62 7.39
N TYR A 56 -3.67 9.41 7.20
CA TYR A 56 -4.14 8.46 6.21
C TYR A 56 -5.14 7.46 6.77
N TYR A 57 -4.86 6.91 7.97
CA TYR A 57 -5.70 5.83 8.53
C TYR A 57 -6.92 6.33 9.29
N ASN A 58 -6.76 7.36 10.12
CA ASN A 58 -7.82 7.94 10.93
C ASN A 58 -7.45 9.37 11.37
N PRO A 59 -7.75 10.40 10.56
CA PRO A 59 -7.42 11.78 10.90
C PRO A 59 -8.06 12.28 12.20
N ALA A 60 -9.19 11.72 12.67
CA ALA A 60 -9.76 12.05 13.96
C ALA A 60 -8.80 11.76 15.12
N TYR A 61 -8.00 10.68 14.99
CA TYR A 61 -7.07 10.27 16.04
C TYR A 61 -5.91 11.25 16.24
N LEU A 62 -5.64 12.15 15.29
CA LEU A 62 -4.68 13.24 15.48
C LEU A 62 -5.01 14.08 16.72
N ALA A 63 -6.30 14.30 17.01
CA ALA A 63 -6.74 15.09 18.16
C ALA A 63 -6.48 14.42 19.51
N ARG A 64 -6.24 13.11 19.56
CA ARG A 64 -5.98 12.34 20.79
C ARG A 64 -4.59 12.62 21.38
N ASP A 65 -3.61 13.00 20.56
CA ASP A 65 -2.28 13.35 21.03
C ASP A 65 -1.87 14.72 20.50
N ARG A 66 -1.97 15.72 21.36
CA ARG A 66 -1.65 17.14 21.06
C ARG A 66 -0.15 17.42 20.94
N LYS A 67 0.71 16.40 21.15
CA LYS A 67 2.15 16.58 21.01
C LYS A 67 2.49 16.70 19.54
N GLY A 68 3.25 17.73 19.19
CA GLY A 68 3.86 17.84 17.88
C GLY A 68 4.85 16.69 17.63
N ALA A 69 4.96 16.26 16.40
CA ALA A 69 5.91 15.23 16.00
C ALA A 69 6.45 15.50 14.61
N LEU A 70 7.71 15.20 14.40
CA LEU A 70 8.36 15.07 13.10
C LEU A 70 8.84 13.63 12.98
N SER A 71 8.50 12.97 11.91
CA SER A 71 8.83 11.57 11.68
C SER A 71 9.41 11.37 10.29
N ALA A 72 10.38 10.47 10.17
CA ALA A 72 10.88 9.97 8.90
C ALA A 72 10.87 8.45 8.95
N ALA A 73 10.48 7.80 7.86
CA ALA A 73 10.51 6.37 7.73
C ALA A 73 11.10 5.95 6.38
N PHE A 74 11.74 4.80 6.39
CA PHE A 74 12.24 4.12 5.21
C PHE A 74 11.65 2.71 5.21
N LEU A 75 10.98 2.35 4.12
CA LEU A 75 10.44 1.01 3.92
C LEU A 75 11.16 0.35 2.74
N PHE A 76 11.77 -0.78 3.00
CA PHE A 76 12.33 -1.67 2.00
C PHE A 76 11.40 -2.86 1.83
N THR A 77 11.06 -3.19 0.59
CA THR A 77 10.23 -4.36 0.26
C THR A 77 10.95 -5.20 -0.78
N GLU A 78 10.95 -6.49 -0.59
CA GLU A 78 11.44 -7.48 -1.53
C GLU A 78 10.29 -8.40 -1.89
N GLN A 79 10.16 -8.71 -3.18
CA GLN A 79 9.04 -9.45 -3.72
C GLN A 79 9.57 -10.55 -4.63
N GLU A 80 9.05 -11.76 -4.44
CA GLU A 80 9.34 -12.92 -5.27
C GLU A 80 8.03 -13.64 -5.58
N LEU A 81 7.77 -13.89 -6.85
CA LEU A 81 6.59 -14.62 -7.30
C LEU A 81 7.02 -15.73 -8.25
N THR A 82 6.81 -16.98 -7.84
CA THR A 82 7.04 -18.16 -8.66
C THR A 82 5.74 -18.71 -9.18
N ALA A 83 5.69 -19.03 -10.48
CA ALA A 83 4.59 -19.76 -11.08
C ALA A 83 5.04 -21.16 -11.47
N LYS A 84 4.20 -22.17 -11.21
CA LYS A 84 4.36 -23.52 -11.70
C LYS A 84 3.49 -23.72 -12.93
N GLY A 85 4.11 -23.93 -14.08
CA GLY A 85 3.41 -24.20 -15.34
C GLY A 85 3.60 -25.65 -15.79
N TRP A 86 2.62 -26.16 -16.53
CA TRP A 86 2.70 -27.47 -17.18
C TRP A 86 3.11 -27.25 -18.64
N LYS A 87 4.28 -27.70 -19.02
CA LYS A 87 4.75 -27.63 -20.42
C LYS A 87 4.28 -28.86 -21.20
N THR A 88 4.29 -29.99 -20.56
CA THR A 88 3.70 -31.26 -21.00
C THR A 88 3.10 -31.97 -19.79
N PRO A 89 2.24 -32.99 -19.93
CA PRO A 89 1.66 -33.71 -18.80
C PRO A 89 2.68 -34.22 -17.76
N ASP A 90 3.93 -34.42 -18.20
CA ASP A 90 4.99 -34.99 -17.37
C ASP A 90 6.11 -33.98 -17.01
N GLU A 91 6.05 -32.74 -17.50
CA GLU A 91 7.09 -31.74 -17.28
C GLU A 91 6.53 -30.49 -16.60
N ILE A 92 6.81 -30.36 -15.29
CA ILE A 92 6.50 -29.15 -14.52
C ILE A 92 7.67 -28.16 -14.73
N VAL A 93 7.36 -27.00 -15.27
CA VAL A 93 8.32 -25.88 -15.34
C VAL A 93 7.99 -24.93 -14.19
N VAL A 94 8.98 -24.69 -13.33
CA VAL A 94 8.93 -23.64 -12.31
C VAL A 94 9.72 -22.47 -12.88
N ASP A 95 9.07 -21.36 -13.08
CA ASP A 95 9.71 -20.15 -13.60
C ASP A 95 9.35 -18.96 -12.71
N ASP A 96 10.30 -18.07 -12.49
CA ASP A 96 10.08 -16.87 -11.72
C ASP A 96 9.31 -15.86 -12.57
N VAL A 97 8.08 -15.55 -12.19
CA VAL A 97 7.23 -14.55 -12.87
C VAL A 97 7.72 -13.15 -12.56
N VAL A 98 8.21 -12.94 -11.35
CA VAL A 98 8.86 -11.71 -10.90
C VAL A 98 10.16 -12.11 -10.23
N GLU A 99 11.28 -11.85 -10.91
CA GLU A 99 12.60 -11.93 -10.29
C GLU A 99 12.66 -10.91 -9.13
N GLY A 100 13.25 -11.31 -7.99
CA GLY A 100 13.33 -10.55 -6.76
C GLY A 100 13.60 -9.06 -6.98
N ASP A 101 12.54 -8.29 -7.07
CA ASP A 101 12.64 -6.85 -7.29
C ASP A 101 12.52 -6.14 -5.95
N SER A 102 13.55 -5.38 -5.63
CA SER A 102 13.59 -4.63 -4.39
C SER A 102 13.07 -3.22 -4.61
N ASN A 103 12.12 -2.81 -3.79
CA ASN A 103 11.56 -1.47 -3.80
C ASN A 103 11.84 -0.76 -2.48
N TYR A 104 11.94 0.55 -2.53
CA TYR A 104 12.11 1.36 -1.33
C TYR A 104 11.24 2.60 -1.38
N ASN A 105 10.72 2.95 -0.21
CA ASN A 105 9.83 4.08 -0.02
C ASN A 105 10.39 4.97 1.09
N ILE A 106 10.33 6.27 0.89
CA ILE A 106 10.77 7.28 1.86
C ILE A 106 9.56 8.09 2.25
N LEU A 107 9.33 8.21 3.54
CA LEU A 107 8.18 8.87 4.12
C LEU A 107 8.62 9.92 5.12
N LEU A 108 8.04 11.10 5.04
CA LEU A 108 8.21 12.19 5.99
C LEU A 108 6.84 12.57 6.53
N GLY A 109 6.74 12.73 7.84
CA GLY A 109 5.49 13.10 8.49
C GLY A 109 5.67 14.18 9.53
N PHE A 110 4.68 15.04 9.65
CA PHE A 110 4.65 16.12 10.62
C PHE A 110 3.24 16.25 11.20
N LYS A 111 3.14 16.51 12.50
CA LYS A 111 1.88 16.92 13.13
C LYS A 111 2.12 18.04 14.12
N THR A 112 1.13 18.91 14.31
CA THR A 112 1.20 20.04 15.21
C THR A 112 -0.16 20.42 15.76
N ASP A 113 -0.18 20.83 17.04
CA ASP A 113 -1.39 21.35 17.72
C ASP A 113 -1.53 22.85 17.43
N LEU A 114 -2.64 23.23 16.82
CA LEU A 114 -3.00 24.61 16.52
C LEU A 114 -3.92 25.27 17.57
N SER A 115 -4.38 24.54 18.57
CA SER A 115 -5.36 25.02 19.55
C SER A 115 -4.93 26.33 20.22
N LYS A 116 -3.65 26.40 20.61
CA LYS A 116 -3.10 27.62 21.24
C LYS A 116 -3.07 28.82 20.30
N MET A 117 -2.81 28.59 19.02
CA MET A 117 -2.78 29.65 18.00
C MET A 117 -4.18 30.17 17.73
N LEU A 118 -5.17 29.28 17.70
CA LEU A 118 -6.58 29.62 17.46
C LEU A 118 -7.31 30.05 18.72
N LYS A 119 -6.64 30.02 19.90
CA LYS A 119 -7.22 30.32 21.22
C LYS A 119 -8.47 29.47 21.52
N ASP A 120 -8.44 28.21 21.11
CA ASP A 120 -9.50 27.25 21.36
C ASP A 120 -9.00 26.23 22.40
N ASP A 121 -9.85 25.90 23.38
CA ASP A 121 -9.53 24.89 24.38
C ASP A 121 -9.62 23.45 23.86
N ARG A 122 -10.34 23.26 22.76
CA ARG A 122 -10.47 21.97 22.08
C ARG A 122 -9.17 21.63 21.36
N ALA A 123 -8.87 20.34 21.26
CA ALA A 123 -7.74 19.88 20.46
C ALA A 123 -8.01 20.07 18.96
N ILE A 124 -7.16 20.84 18.29
CA ILE A 124 -7.15 21.03 16.84
C ILE A 124 -5.75 20.71 16.37
N VAL A 125 -5.58 19.52 15.79
CA VAL A 125 -4.25 19.01 15.39
C VAL A 125 -4.21 18.83 13.89
N LEU A 126 -3.21 19.45 13.24
CA LEU A 126 -2.91 19.24 11.83
C LEU A 126 -1.90 18.12 11.68
N GLY A 127 -2.10 17.32 10.65
CA GLY A 127 -1.18 16.29 10.19
C GLY A 127 -0.80 16.49 8.73
N PHE A 128 0.43 16.14 8.43
CA PHE A 128 1.01 16.22 7.10
C PHE A 128 1.90 15.00 6.88
N MET A 129 1.80 14.38 5.70
CA MET A 129 2.73 13.36 5.23
C MET A 129 3.10 13.58 3.78
N LEU A 130 4.38 13.42 3.50
CA LEU A 130 4.95 13.40 2.16
C LEU A 130 5.67 12.08 1.98
N GLY A 131 5.50 11.44 0.83
CA GLY A 131 6.23 10.22 0.51
C GLY A 131 6.54 10.09 -0.96
N ALA A 132 7.67 9.44 -1.21
CA ALA A 132 8.02 8.91 -2.51
C ALA A 132 7.83 7.39 -2.45
N GLU A 133 6.87 6.91 -3.22
CA GLU A 133 6.53 5.49 -3.32
C GLU A 133 7.11 4.94 -4.62
N ARG A 134 7.89 3.89 -4.50
CA ARG A 134 8.23 3.03 -5.60
C ARG A 134 7.50 1.71 -5.36
N THR A 135 6.33 1.57 -5.94
CA THR A 135 5.59 0.31 -5.93
C THR A 135 6.03 -0.51 -7.13
N GLY A 136 6.15 -1.79 -6.95
CA GLY A 136 6.73 -2.82 -7.80
C GLY A 136 6.62 -2.64 -9.32
N LEU A 137 7.31 -3.48 -10.03
CA LEU A 137 7.22 -3.53 -11.49
C LEU A 137 5.84 -4.07 -11.87
N SER A 138 5.01 -3.24 -12.47
CA SER A 138 3.87 -3.72 -13.21
C SER A 138 4.35 -4.31 -14.53
N LEU A 139 4.08 -5.58 -14.75
CA LEU A 139 4.40 -6.26 -15.99
C LEU A 139 3.15 -6.26 -16.87
N LEU A 140 3.16 -5.44 -17.93
CA LEU A 140 2.17 -5.53 -19.00
C LEU A 140 2.70 -6.45 -20.09
N SER A 141 2.06 -7.59 -20.28
CA SER A 141 2.33 -8.45 -21.43
C SER A 141 1.36 -8.17 -22.55
N PHE A 142 1.89 -7.89 -23.73
CA PHE A 142 1.12 -7.75 -24.95
C PHE A 142 1.39 -8.94 -25.85
N ASN A 143 0.35 -9.64 -26.29
CA ASN A 143 0.44 -10.50 -27.43
C ASN A 143 0.12 -9.67 -28.68
N SER A 144 1.14 -9.27 -29.42
CA SER A 144 0.94 -8.65 -30.71
C SER A 144 0.39 -9.69 -31.71
N ALA A 145 -0.72 -9.36 -32.37
CA ALA A 145 -1.25 -10.18 -33.44
C ALA A 145 -0.28 -10.27 -34.65
N ALA A 146 0.71 -9.39 -34.73
CA ALA A 146 1.70 -9.31 -35.83
C ALA A 146 3.04 -9.97 -35.47
N SER A 147 3.37 -10.16 -34.21
CA SER A 147 4.58 -10.85 -33.76
C SER A 147 4.20 -12.07 -32.94
N GLN A 148 4.77 -13.23 -33.29
CA GLN A 148 4.56 -14.48 -32.52
C GLN A 148 5.29 -14.47 -31.15
N THR A 149 5.89 -13.35 -30.78
CA THR A 149 6.60 -13.16 -29.52
C THR A 149 5.78 -12.28 -28.60
N ALA A 150 5.56 -12.75 -27.36
CA ALA A 150 5.01 -11.92 -26.30
C ALA A 150 5.94 -10.74 -26.03
N GLN A 151 5.42 -9.53 -26.08
CA GLN A 151 6.15 -8.33 -25.69
C GLN A 151 5.76 -8.00 -24.26
N SER A 152 6.72 -7.89 -23.37
CA SER A 152 6.51 -7.46 -22.00
C SER A 152 7.05 -6.05 -21.81
N LEU A 153 6.23 -5.14 -21.33
CA LEU A 153 6.64 -3.80 -20.91
C LEU A 153 6.78 -3.80 -19.38
N LYS A 154 8.00 -3.69 -18.90
CA LYS A 154 8.27 -3.45 -17.48
C LYS A 154 8.29 -1.95 -17.26
N TYR A 155 7.39 -1.44 -16.43
CA TYR A 155 7.44 -0.05 -16.01
C TYR A 155 7.35 0.03 -14.48
N GLY A 156 8.21 0.85 -13.89
CA GLY A 156 8.21 1.11 -12.46
C GLY A 156 7.33 2.33 -12.16
N GLN A 157 6.37 2.17 -11.28
CA GLN A 157 5.61 3.30 -10.77
C GLN A 157 6.43 4.03 -9.72
N GLN A 158 6.68 5.31 -9.94
CA GLN A 158 7.19 6.22 -8.92
C GLN A 158 6.14 7.30 -8.71
N SER A 159 5.43 7.20 -7.60
CA SER A 159 4.47 8.22 -7.23
C SER A 159 4.97 9.04 -6.05
N LEU A 160 4.73 10.34 -6.13
CA LEU A 160 4.85 11.23 -5.00
C LEU A 160 3.46 11.44 -4.42
N PHE A 161 3.33 11.33 -3.12
CA PHE A 161 2.08 11.67 -2.48
C PHE A 161 2.27 12.71 -1.39
N LEU A 162 1.22 13.48 -1.22
CA LEU A 162 1.05 14.46 -0.15
C LEU A 162 -0.28 14.17 0.55
N SER A 163 -0.24 13.91 1.85
CA SER A 163 -1.45 13.81 2.67
C SER A 163 -1.51 14.98 3.63
N LEU A 164 -2.67 15.64 3.68
CA LEU A 164 -2.97 16.76 4.56
C LEU A 164 -4.25 16.45 5.31
N GLY A 165 -4.27 16.70 6.62
CA GLY A 165 -5.47 16.45 7.39
C GLY A 165 -5.49 17.16 8.73
N ALA A 166 -6.66 17.14 9.34
CA ALA A 166 -6.88 17.70 10.66
C ALA A 166 -7.78 16.78 11.49
N GLY A 167 -7.48 16.72 12.80
CA GLY A 167 -8.32 16.13 13.82
C GLY A 167 -8.82 17.21 14.77
N LEU A 168 -10.09 17.11 15.14
CA LEU A 168 -10.79 18.03 16.05
C LEU A 168 -11.48 17.26 17.15
N ASN A 169 -11.23 17.64 18.40
CA ASN A 169 -12.03 17.17 19.53
C ASN A 169 -13.32 18.00 19.61
N ILE A 170 -14.47 17.35 19.47
CA ILE A 170 -15.80 18.00 19.53
C ILE A 170 -16.24 18.13 20.98
N VAL A 171 -16.23 17.01 21.68
CA VAL A 171 -16.51 16.92 23.13
C VAL A 171 -15.54 15.91 23.74
N PRO A 172 -15.30 15.95 25.05
CA PRO A 172 -14.47 14.94 25.71
C PRO A 172 -14.87 13.53 25.29
N GLY A 173 -13.93 12.78 24.71
CA GLY A 173 -14.14 11.41 24.25
C GLY A 173 -14.71 11.26 22.83
N PHE A 174 -15.02 12.34 22.11
CA PHE A 174 -15.45 12.28 20.71
C PHE A 174 -14.63 13.19 19.82
N ASP A 175 -13.92 12.59 18.91
CA ASP A 175 -13.06 13.27 17.93
C ASP A 175 -13.56 13.01 16.51
N VAL A 176 -13.44 14.01 15.66
CA VAL A 176 -13.69 13.91 14.21
C VAL A 176 -12.47 14.36 13.43
N GLY A 177 -12.34 13.88 12.22
CA GLY A 177 -11.21 14.26 11.39
C GLY A 177 -11.50 14.15 9.91
N ALA A 178 -10.79 14.97 9.16
CA ALA A 178 -10.81 14.93 7.71
C ALA A 178 -9.39 15.08 7.16
N SER A 179 -9.12 14.41 6.07
CA SER A 179 -7.86 14.54 5.35
C SER A 179 -8.06 14.33 3.86
N THR A 180 -7.04 14.64 3.11
CA THR A 180 -6.95 14.32 1.70
C THR A 180 -5.56 13.82 1.37
N ARG A 181 -5.48 12.79 0.53
CA ARG A 181 -4.24 12.35 -0.08
C ARG A 181 -4.24 12.79 -1.53
N ILE A 182 -3.21 13.47 -1.94
CA ILE A 182 -2.95 13.90 -3.32
C ILE A 182 -1.78 13.07 -3.81
N THR A 183 -2.01 12.22 -4.80
CA THR A 183 -0.97 11.40 -5.42
C THR A 183 -0.64 11.99 -6.79
N LEU A 184 0.63 12.26 -7.04
CA LEU A 184 1.14 12.71 -8.32
C LEU A 184 1.75 11.51 -9.02
N ALA A 185 1.11 11.04 -10.06
CA ALA A 185 1.63 10.00 -10.93
C ALA A 185 2.04 10.58 -12.29
N ALA A 186 3.03 9.97 -12.93
CA ALA A 186 3.49 10.42 -14.23
C ALA A 186 2.65 9.77 -15.34
N ASP A 187 2.06 10.57 -16.20
CA ASP A 187 1.39 10.15 -17.44
C ASP A 187 2.42 10.24 -18.59
N ALA A 188 2.69 9.14 -19.24
CA ALA A 188 3.69 9.07 -20.29
C ALA A 188 3.02 8.92 -21.67
N LYS A 189 3.29 9.83 -22.58
CA LYS A 189 2.90 9.73 -23.98
C LYS A 189 4.12 9.29 -24.81
N LEU A 190 4.04 8.09 -25.38
CA LEU A 190 5.06 7.59 -26.29
C LEU A 190 4.59 7.82 -27.73
N SER A 191 5.35 8.58 -28.50
CA SER A 191 5.17 8.71 -29.93
C SER A 191 6.30 7.96 -30.62
N ALA A 192 5.97 6.92 -31.38
CA ALA A 192 6.95 6.15 -32.13
C ALA A 192 6.61 6.17 -33.62
N ASP A 193 7.56 6.59 -34.43
CA ASP A 193 7.47 6.49 -35.91
C ASP A 193 8.21 5.22 -36.37
N ALA A 194 7.42 4.19 -36.71
CA ALA A 194 7.97 2.92 -37.20
C ALA A 194 7.91 2.83 -38.71
N GLN A 195 9.04 2.46 -39.34
CA GLN A 195 9.08 2.16 -40.77
C GLN A 195 8.65 0.71 -41.00
N VAL A 196 8.13 0.42 -42.21
CA VAL A 196 7.73 -0.95 -42.65
C VAL A 196 8.91 -1.95 -42.54
N SER A 197 10.16 -1.47 -42.53
CA SER A 197 11.37 -2.25 -42.27
C SER A 197 11.56 -2.69 -40.82
N GLY A 198 10.67 -2.25 -39.90
CA GLY A 198 10.82 -2.51 -38.45
C GLY A 198 11.80 -1.58 -37.74
N GLN A 199 12.37 -0.59 -38.45
CA GLN A 199 13.22 0.43 -37.82
C GLN A 199 12.36 1.60 -37.31
N THR A 200 12.58 1.98 -36.07
CA THR A 200 11.97 3.15 -35.45
C THR A 200 12.80 4.39 -35.79
N SER A 201 12.21 5.38 -36.44
CA SER A 201 12.90 6.59 -36.87
C SER A 201 12.81 7.76 -35.88
N PHE A 202 11.83 7.74 -34.99
CA PHE A 202 11.62 8.78 -33.99
C PHE A 202 10.89 8.21 -32.76
N GLU A 203 11.36 8.55 -31.60
CA GLU A 203 10.68 8.28 -30.32
C GLU A 203 10.58 9.59 -29.53
N GLY A 204 9.38 10.03 -29.27
CA GLY A 204 9.10 11.19 -28.42
C GLY A 204 8.34 10.73 -27.16
N LEU A 205 8.90 10.99 -26.00
CA LEU A 205 8.26 10.74 -24.71
C LEU A 205 7.81 12.07 -24.11
N GLN A 206 6.51 12.26 -23.95
CA GLN A 206 5.96 13.37 -23.18
C GLN A 206 5.46 12.82 -21.84
N VAL A 207 5.91 13.44 -20.74
CA VAL A 207 5.49 13.07 -19.38
C VAL A 207 4.69 14.21 -18.79
N ALA A 208 3.47 13.94 -18.37
CA ALA A 208 2.60 14.88 -17.68
C ALA A 208 2.22 14.30 -16.31
N ALA A 209 2.25 15.11 -15.27
CA ALA A 209 1.79 14.71 -13.95
C ALA A 209 0.29 15.02 -13.80
N LYS A 210 -0.51 14.01 -13.49
CA LYS A 210 -1.92 14.16 -13.13
C LYS A 210 -2.10 13.88 -11.64
N PRO A 211 -2.69 14.81 -10.87
CA PRO A 211 -3.00 14.55 -9.48
C PRO A 211 -4.26 13.67 -9.35
N SER A 212 -4.18 12.64 -8.51
CA SER A 212 -5.33 11.91 -8.00
C SER A 212 -5.59 12.32 -6.56
N ILE A 213 -6.85 12.55 -6.20
CA ILE A 213 -7.26 13.10 -4.91
C ILE A 213 -8.15 12.09 -4.20
N GLN A 214 -7.74 11.69 -3.00
CA GLN A 214 -8.47 10.76 -2.14
C GLN A 214 -8.88 11.44 -0.84
N PRO A 215 -10.14 11.84 -0.67
CA PRO A 215 -10.69 12.32 0.60
C PRO A 215 -10.79 11.20 1.63
N VAL A 216 -10.61 11.56 2.91
CA VAL A 216 -10.77 10.66 4.06
C VAL A 216 -11.55 11.38 5.14
N LEU A 217 -12.58 10.74 5.68
CA LEU A 217 -13.34 11.22 6.84
C LEU A 217 -13.29 10.17 7.95
N SER A 218 -13.24 10.62 9.20
CA SER A 218 -13.15 9.69 10.32
C SER A 218 -13.77 10.22 11.59
N GLY A 219 -14.12 9.28 12.48
CA GLY A 219 -14.56 9.53 13.84
C GLY A 219 -13.87 8.57 14.81
N ASN A 220 -13.64 9.05 16.03
CA ASN A 220 -13.08 8.27 17.11
C ASN A 220 -13.85 8.50 18.40
N LEU A 221 -14.14 7.44 19.14
CA LEU A 221 -14.82 7.47 20.43
C LEU A 221 -13.92 6.87 21.51
N ASN A 222 -13.65 7.64 22.56
CA ASN A 222 -13.06 7.13 23.79
C ASN A 222 -14.16 6.94 24.81
N TRP A 223 -14.49 5.70 25.08
CA TRP A 223 -15.61 5.34 25.93
C TRP A 223 -15.39 5.70 27.40
N GLY A 224 -14.14 5.70 27.86
CA GLY A 224 -13.81 6.12 29.22
C GLY A 224 -14.10 7.60 29.45
N ASP A 225 -13.76 8.46 28.50
CA ASP A 225 -14.01 9.89 28.59
C ASP A 225 -15.50 10.23 28.44
N LEU A 226 -16.25 9.44 27.67
CA LEU A 226 -17.68 9.64 27.43
C LEU A 226 -18.55 9.14 28.58
N LEU A 227 -18.30 7.93 29.10
CA LEU A 227 -19.18 7.25 30.02
C LEU A 227 -18.81 7.52 31.50
N CYS A 228 -17.53 7.69 31.79
CA CYS A 228 -17.03 7.75 33.15
C CYS A 228 -15.81 8.68 33.28
N PRO A 229 -15.98 9.98 32.98
CA PRO A 229 -14.88 10.93 32.99
C PRO A 229 -14.18 11.03 34.35
N ASN A 230 -14.93 10.89 35.45
CA ASN A 230 -14.45 11.07 36.83
C ASN A 230 -14.14 9.75 37.56
N ASP A 231 -14.51 8.59 37.01
CA ASP A 231 -14.27 7.30 37.66
C ASP A 231 -12.98 6.66 37.18
N LYS A 232 -12.00 6.48 38.08
CA LYS A 232 -10.71 5.87 37.76
C LYS A 232 -10.76 4.35 37.50
N TYR A 233 -11.77 3.68 38.01
CA TYR A 233 -11.93 2.22 37.94
C TYR A 233 -12.92 1.75 36.88
N CYS A 234 -13.43 2.66 36.08
CA CYS A 234 -14.40 2.36 35.05
C CYS A 234 -13.78 1.41 33.99
N TRP A 235 -14.49 0.34 33.70
CA TRP A 235 -14.08 -0.67 32.71
C TRP A 235 -13.92 -0.10 31.30
N ALA A 236 -14.66 0.96 30.97
CA ALA A 236 -14.58 1.60 29.69
C ALA A 236 -13.30 2.46 29.50
N LYS A 237 -12.55 2.71 30.59
CA LYS A 237 -11.25 3.38 30.46
C LYS A 237 -10.26 2.52 29.69
N GLY A 238 -9.73 3.11 28.65
CA GLY A 238 -8.84 2.41 27.71
C GLY A 238 -9.55 1.79 26.52
N LEU A 239 -10.89 1.76 26.52
CA LEU A 239 -11.66 1.31 25.36
C LEU A 239 -11.87 2.47 24.38
N GLU A 240 -11.44 2.25 23.14
CA GLU A 240 -11.66 3.19 22.04
C GLU A 240 -12.18 2.45 20.81
N THR A 241 -13.05 3.13 20.07
CA THR A 241 -13.55 2.65 18.77
C THR A 241 -13.40 3.75 17.75
N ALA A 242 -13.13 3.35 16.51
CA ALA A 242 -12.95 4.28 15.41
C ALA A 242 -13.64 3.79 14.16
N ALA A 243 -14.06 4.72 13.33
CA ALA A 243 -14.55 4.47 11.98
C ALA A 243 -13.92 5.46 11.02
N THR A 244 -13.58 4.98 9.82
CA THR A 244 -12.98 5.80 8.77
C THR A 244 -13.59 5.43 7.43
N TRP A 245 -13.87 6.44 6.63
CA TRP A 245 -14.26 6.32 5.24
C TRP A 245 -13.18 6.96 4.38
N ARG A 246 -12.65 6.20 3.43
CA ARG A 246 -11.72 6.66 2.39
C ARG A 246 -12.38 6.51 1.04
N TYR A 247 -12.47 7.60 0.31
CA TYR A 247 -13.00 7.60 -1.03
C TYR A 247 -12.06 6.86 -2.00
N GLU A 248 -12.58 6.38 -3.09
CA GLU A 248 -11.78 5.77 -4.15
C GLU A 248 -10.79 6.76 -4.76
N SER A 249 -9.73 6.22 -5.34
CA SER A 249 -8.73 6.99 -6.08
C SER A 249 -8.16 6.14 -7.18
N ASP A 250 -8.22 6.61 -8.40
CA ASP A 250 -7.69 5.91 -9.57
C ASP A 250 -6.68 6.78 -10.33
N TYR A 251 -5.85 6.10 -11.04
CA TYR A 251 -4.92 6.68 -11.98
C TYR A 251 -4.87 5.81 -13.23
N SER A 252 -5.08 6.44 -14.39
CA SER A 252 -5.02 5.75 -15.68
C SER A 252 -3.82 6.24 -16.47
N ALA A 253 -3.02 5.32 -16.95
CA ALA A 253 -1.94 5.61 -17.89
C ALA A 253 -2.49 5.56 -19.32
N ASN A 254 -2.23 6.64 -20.06
CA ASN A 254 -2.57 6.70 -21.47
C ASN A 254 -1.27 6.74 -22.28
N VAL A 255 -1.13 5.80 -23.21
CA VAL A 255 -0.02 5.77 -24.13
C VAL A 255 -0.56 6.08 -25.53
N ASP A 256 -0.32 7.28 -26.02
CA ASP A 256 -0.61 7.64 -27.41
C ASP A 256 0.60 7.24 -28.27
N ALA A 257 0.48 6.18 -29.05
CA ALA A 257 1.48 5.78 -30.01
C ALA A 257 0.99 6.09 -31.43
N ASN A 258 1.75 6.87 -32.17
CA ASN A 258 1.51 7.14 -33.58
C ASN A 258 2.45 6.27 -34.43
N ALA A 259 1.89 5.33 -35.21
CA ALA A 259 2.67 4.56 -36.16
C ALA A 259 2.55 5.20 -37.55
N LEU A 260 3.65 5.74 -38.08
CA LEU A 260 3.75 6.18 -39.44
C LEU A 260 4.04 4.97 -40.33
N VAL A 261 3.06 4.57 -41.15
CA VAL A 261 3.24 3.54 -42.15
C VAL A 261 3.54 4.23 -43.49
N PRO A 262 4.75 4.08 -44.06
CA PRO A 262 5.07 4.68 -45.35
C PRO A 262 4.10 4.17 -46.45
N ASN A 263 3.57 5.10 -47.23
CA ASN A 263 2.56 4.89 -48.28
C ASN A 263 1.10 4.72 -47.82
N LEU A 264 0.76 4.89 -46.58
CA LEU A 264 -0.62 5.11 -46.11
C LEU A 264 -0.83 6.61 -45.85
N ILE A 265 -1.94 7.14 -46.36
CA ILE A 265 -2.27 8.58 -46.31
C ILE A 265 -2.65 9.04 -44.88
N SER A 266 -2.78 8.14 -43.93
CA SER A 266 -3.13 8.46 -42.54
C SER A 266 -2.21 7.72 -41.56
N ASN A 267 -1.76 8.47 -40.55
CA ASN A 267 -1.13 7.89 -39.35
C ASN A 267 -2.12 6.94 -38.69
N LEU A 268 -1.64 5.80 -38.25
CA LEU A 268 -2.42 4.89 -37.42
C LEU A 268 -2.23 5.29 -35.95
N PRO A 269 -3.19 6.02 -35.35
CA PRO A 269 -3.11 6.32 -33.92
C PRO A 269 -3.42 5.03 -33.14
N LEU A 270 -2.49 4.60 -32.31
CA LEU A 270 -2.70 3.55 -31.34
C LEU A 270 -2.82 4.19 -29.96
N LEU A 271 -4.02 4.21 -29.43
CA LEU A 271 -4.28 4.65 -28.06
C LEU A 271 -4.37 3.43 -27.16
N ILE A 272 -3.43 3.29 -26.24
CA ILE A 272 -3.49 2.30 -25.18
C ILE A 272 -3.87 3.06 -23.90
N SER A 273 -5.01 2.73 -23.33
CA SER A 273 -5.46 3.25 -22.05
C SER A 273 -5.62 2.11 -21.09
N THR A 274 -4.96 2.19 -19.95
CA THR A 274 -5.04 1.20 -18.87
C THR A 274 -5.06 1.86 -17.52
N ILE A 275 -5.74 1.23 -16.56
CA ILE A 275 -5.70 1.65 -15.15
C ILE A 275 -4.39 1.17 -14.56
N ASP A 276 -3.57 2.12 -14.12
CA ASP A 276 -2.25 1.87 -13.57
C ASP A 276 -2.28 1.66 -12.05
N SER A 277 -3.13 2.43 -11.35
CA SER A 277 -3.32 2.31 -9.90
C SER A 277 -4.78 2.54 -9.55
N TYR A 278 -5.29 1.73 -8.66
CA TYR A 278 -6.64 1.84 -8.13
C TYR A 278 -6.67 1.62 -6.63
N GLN A 279 -7.29 2.53 -5.92
CA GLN A 279 -7.61 2.41 -4.51
C GLN A 279 -9.13 2.35 -4.39
N PRO A 280 -9.70 1.25 -3.92
CA PRO A 280 -11.15 1.13 -3.77
C PRO A 280 -11.65 2.06 -2.67
N GLU A 281 -12.88 2.47 -2.80
CA GLU A 281 -13.61 3.06 -1.68
C GLU A 281 -13.57 2.08 -0.50
N THR A 282 -13.21 2.58 0.69
CA THR A 282 -12.92 1.74 1.84
C THR A 282 -13.62 2.26 3.08
N PHE A 283 -14.36 1.38 3.75
CA PHE A 283 -14.92 1.60 5.08
C PHE A 283 -14.12 0.80 6.10
N SER A 284 -13.52 1.49 7.06
CA SER A 284 -12.72 0.87 8.11
C SER A 284 -13.39 1.05 9.46
N ALA A 285 -13.39 -0.01 10.27
CA ALA A 285 -13.82 0.03 11.66
C ALA A 285 -12.77 -0.62 12.55
N GLY A 286 -12.58 -0.08 13.73
CA GLY A 286 -11.58 -0.60 14.67
C GLY A 286 -11.99 -0.44 16.11
N ILE A 287 -11.43 -1.29 16.93
CA ILE A 287 -11.56 -1.28 18.40
C ILE A 287 -10.18 -1.49 19.01
N GLN A 288 -9.86 -0.76 20.05
CA GLN A 288 -8.69 -1.03 20.87
C GLN A 288 -9.01 -0.97 22.36
N TYR A 289 -8.20 -1.67 23.14
CA TYR A 289 -8.24 -1.65 24.58
C TYR A 289 -6.84 -1.49 25.18
N ASN A 290 -6.66 -0.46 25.97
CA ASN A 290 -5.41 -0.13 26.64
C ASN A 290 -5.40 -0.68 28.07
N LEU A 291 -4.60 -1.70 28.33
CA LEU A 291 -4.39 -2.34 29.62
C LEU A 291 -2.99 -1.97 30.12
N TYR A 292 -2.84 -1.00 30.96
CA TYR A 292 -1.59 -0.55 31.58
C TYR A 292 -0.32 -0.65 30.68
N LYS A 293 0.22 -1.86 30.49
CA LYS A 293 1.40 -2.14 29.62
C LYS A 293 1.04 -2.75 28.27
N LEU A 294 -0.15 -3.28 28.14
CA LEU A 294 -0.60 -4.00 26.94
C LEU A 294 -1.70 -3.19 26.25
N ARG A 295 -1.53 -2.96 24.98
CA ARG A 295 -2.52 -2.41 24.08
C ARG A 295 -2.91 -3.50 23.10
N LEU A 296 -4.17 -3.83 23.03
CA LEU A 296 -4.73 -4.78 22.09
C LEU A 296 -5.65 -4.04 21.14
N GLY A 297 -5.66 -4.43 19.89
CA GLY A 297 -6.57 -3.86 18.91
C GLY A 297 -6.92 -4.84 17.80
N ALA A 298 -8.08 -4.59 17.24
CA ALA A 298 -8.57 -5.26 16.06
C ALA A 298 -9.23 -4.23 15.13
N SER A 299 -9.12 -4.46 13.84
CA SER A 299 -9.76 -3.63 12.83
C SER A 299 -10.19 -4.48 11.64
N ALA A 300 -11.10 -3.95 10.86
CA ALA A 300 -11.50 -4.53 9.59
C ALA A 300 -11.70 -3.41 8.57
N ASP A 301 -11.22 -3.64 7.35
CA ASP A 301 -11.49 -2.80 6.18
C ASP A 301 -12.47 -3.54 5.28
N TYR A 302 -13.53 -2.88 4.84
CA TYR A 302 -14.40 -3.30 3.77
C TYR A 302 -14.09 -2.48 2.53
N GLN A 303 -13.59 -3.13 1.49
CA GLN A 303 -13.09 -2.51 0.26
C GLN A 303 -14.01 -2.84 -0.91
N LEU A 304 -14.51 -1.81 -1.60
CA LEU A 304 -15.42 -1.92 -2.74
C LEU A 304 -14.64 -2.09 -4.06
N TRP A 305 -14.07 -3.26 -4.26
CA TRP A 305 -13.33 -3.58 -5.48
C TRP A 305 -14.22 -3.85 -6.69
N SER A 306 -15.51 -4.17 -6.48
CA SER A 306 -16.46 -4.41 -7.57
C SER A 306 -16.64 -3.20 -8.49
N ASP A 307 -16.42 -1.98 -8.00
CA ASP A 307 -16.49 -0.75 -8.79
C ASP A 307 -15.40 -0.68 -9.88
N LEU A 308 -14.30 -1.41 -9.69
CA LEU A 308 -13.22 -1.51 -10.68
C LEU A 308 -13.68 -2.23 -11.96
N ASN A 309 -14.69 -3.13 -11.87
CA ASN A 309 -15.24 -3.82 -13.04
C ASN A 309 -15.79 -2.84 -14.08
N ASP A 310 -16.45 -1.77 -13.62
CA ASP A 310 -17.03 -0.78 -14.52
C ASP A 310 -15.96 0.09 -15.17
N ARG A 311 -14.87 0.34 -14.46
CA ARG A 311 -13.74 1.12 -14.96
C ARG A 311 -12.93 0.35 -16.00
N PHE A 312 -12.71 -0.93 -15.79
CA PHE A 312 -12.01 -1.78 -16.77
C PHE A 312 -12.80 -2.04 -18.06
N LYS A 313 -14.11 -1.81 -18.09
CA LYS A 313 -14.89 -1.90 -19.35
C LYS A 313 -14.38 -0.97 -20.45
N GLY A 314 -13.76 0.15 -20.07
CA GLY A 314 -13.14 1.10 -21.00
C GLY A 314 -11.67 0.82 -21.32
N ASP A 315 -11.08 -0.20 -20.73
CA ASP A 315 -9.68 -0.54 -20.93
C ASP A 315 -9.44 -1.14 -22.32
N THR A 316 -8.37 -0.70 -22.98
CA THR A 316 -8.02 -1.15 -24.34
C THR A 316 -7.02 -2.29 -24.35
N VAL A 317 -6.48 -2.67 -23.21
CA VAL A 317 -5.61 -3.84 -23.07
C VAL A 317 -6.45 -5.10 -23.25
N LYS A 318 -6.01 -5.97 -24.15
CA LYS A 318 -6.74 -7.20 -24.51
C LYS A 318 -7.07 -8.02 -23.25
N ASN A 319 -8.30 -8.40 -23.12
CA ASN A 319 -8.88 -9.19 -22.03
C ASN A 319 -8.89 -8.54 -20.64
N GLN A 320 -8.29 -7.36 -20.43
CA GLN A 320 -8.31 -6.69 -19.12
C GLN A 320 -9.73 -6.25 -18.74
N ALA A 321 -10.53 -5.83 -19.72
CA ALA A 321 -11.95 -5.52 -19.53
C ALA A 321 -12.82 -6.72 -19.09
N LEU A 322 -12.30 -7.95 -19.20
CA LEU A 322 -12.99 -9.17 -18.80
C LEU A 322 -12.65 -9.63 -17.38
N LEU A 323 -11.67 -8.98 -16.71
CA LEU A 323 -11.36 -9.23 -15.31
C LEU A 323 -12.56 -8.90 -14.44
N LYS A 324 -12.81 -9.74 -13.43
CA LYS A 324 -13.88 -9.54 -12.45
C LYS A 324 -13.30 -9.44 -11.06
N PHE A 325 -13.75 -8.43 -10.35
CA PHE A 325 -13.38 -8.15 -8.97
C PHE A 325 -14.60 -8.21 -8.08
N LYS A 326 -14.40 -8.67 -6.85
CA LYS A 326 -15.39 -8.72 -5.77
C LYS A 326 -14.95 -7.85 -4.59
N ASP A 327 -15.92 -7.41 -3.82
CA ASP A 327 -15.66 -6.72 -2.57
C ASP A 327 -15.03 -7.67 -1.55
N VAL A 328 -14.13 -7.13 -0.74
CA VAL A 328 -13.39 -7.92 0.25
C VAL A 328 -13.42 -7.28 1.62
N VAL A 329 -13.35 -8.14 2.65
CA VAL A 329 -13.17 -7.73 4.04
C VAL A 329 -11.77 -8.18 4.50
N ILE A 330 -11.01 -7.25 5.06
CA ILE A 330 -9.66 -7.49 5.55
C ILE A 330 -9.65 -7.36 7.08
N PRO A 331 -9.80 -8.46 7.84
CA PRO A 331 -9.69 -8.45 9.29
C PRO A 331 -8.23 -8.39 9.72
N ARG A 332 -7.98 -7.64 10.82
CA ARG A 332 -6.65 -7.46 11.42
C ARG A 332 -6.74 -7.54 12.93
N ALA A 333 -5.70 -8.08 13.56
CA ALA A 333 -5.53 -8.09 15.01
C ALA A 333 -4.07 -7.80 15.35
N GLY A 334 -3.84 -7.04 16.41
CA GLY A 334 -2.49 -6.67 16.80
C GLY A 334 -2.39 -6.23 18.26
N PHE A 335 -1.14 -6.12 18.70
CA PHE A 335 -0.81 -5.70 20.05
C PHE A 335 0.43 -4.80 20.09
N GLU A 336 0.53 -4.02 21.15
CA GLU A 336 1.74 -3.34 21.61
C GLU A 336 1.94 -3.66 23.09
N TYR A 337 3.12 -4.18 23.45
CA TYR A 337 3.50 -4.46 24.83
C TYR A 337 4.67 -3.59 25.27
N ARG A 338 4.47 -2.75 26.26
CA ARG A 338 5.50 -1.90 26.85
C ARG A 338 6.28 -2.69 27.88
N LEU A 339 7.48 -3.12 27.51
CA LEU A 339 8.40 -3.81 28.43
C LEU A 339 8.76 -2.87 29.61
N ASN A 340 9.10 -1.63 29.29
CA ASN A 340 9.38 -0.55 30.22
C ASN A 340 8.98 0.80 29.59
N ASN A 341 9.38 1.92 30.21
CA ASN A 341 9.05 3.26 29.74
C ASN A 341 9.71 3.65 28.42
N VAL A 342 10.77 2.94 28.03
CA VAL A 342 11.56 3.27 26.83
C VAL A 342 11.51 2.21 25.74
N PHE A 343 11.04 0.99 26.05
CA PHE A 343 11.05 -0.11 25.10
C PHE A 343 9.70 -0.78 24.97
N SER A 344 9.21 -0.91 23.73
CA SER A 344 7.97 -1.61 23.39
C SER A 344 8.20 -2.63 22.28
N VAL A 345 7.40 -3.70 22.30
CA VAL A 345 7.31 -4.72 21.25
C VAL A 345 5.92 -4.63 20.65
N LEU A 346 5.85 -4.70 19.33
CA LEU A 346 4.62 -4.66 18.56
C LEU A 346 4.50 -5.92 17.71
N GLY A 347 3.28 -6.38 17.51
CA GLY A 347 3.01 -7.48 16.58
C GLY A 347 1.59 -7.43 16.08
N GLY A 348 1.36 -8.06 14.93
CA GLY A 348 0.03 -8.13 14.36
C GLY A 348 -0.07 -9.12 13.22
N VAL A 349 -1.30 -9.42 12.86
CA VAL A 349 -1.67 -10.33 11.77
C VAL A 349 -2.87 -9.78 11.04
N SER A 350 -2.89 -9.95 9.71
CA SER A 350 -4.07 -9.73 8.87
C SER A 350 -4.29 -10.91 7.94
N TYR A 351 -5.54 -11.08 7.52
CA TYR A 351 -5.92 -11.95 6.43
C TYR A 351 -6.52 -11.11 5.31
N GLU A 352 -5.88 -11.11 4.17
CA GLU A 352 -6.25 -10.30 3.03
C GLU A 352 -6.69 -11.21 1.89
N GLN A 353 -8.00 -11.19 1.62
CA GLN A 353 -8.57 -11.92 0.49
C GLN A 353 -8.24 -11.21 -0.80
N SER A 354 -7.95 -11.98 -1.83
CA SER A 354 -7.82 -11.46 -3.19
C SER A 354 -9.17 -10.90 -3.67
N PRO A 355 -9.20 -9.67 -4.16
CA PRO A 355 -10.39 -9.15 -4.81
C PRO A 355 -10.63 -9.76 -6.18
N LEU A 356 -9.62 -10.38 -6.81
CA LEU A 356 -9.75 -10.98 -8.12
C LEU A 356 -10.62 -12.24 -8.04
N GLU A 357 -11.76 -12.22 -8.74
CA GLU A 357 -12.69 -13.35 -8.83
C GLU A 357 -12.34 -14.28 -9.99
N SER A 358 -11.86 -13.70 -11.11
CA SER A 358 -11.59 -14.45 -12.33
C SER A 358 -10.42 -15.42 -12.16
N THR A 359 -10.68 -16.70 -12.49
CA THR A 359 -9.65 -17.75 -12.62
C THR A 359 -9.54 -18.23 -14.07
N GLU A 360 -10.35 -17.64 -14.96
CA GLU A 360 -10.41 -18.03 -16.36
C GLU A 360 -9.17 -17.57 -17.12
N SER A 361 -8.92 -18.25 -18.19
CA SER A 361 -7.93 -18.06 -19.19
C SER A 361 -8.03 -16.70 -19.90
N LEU A 362 -7.45 -15.71 -19.28
CA LEU A 362 -7.33 -14.37 -19.86
C LEU A 362 -5.88 -14.17 -20.30
N ASP A 363 -5.68 -13.58 -21.50
CA ASP A 363 -4.34 -13.16 -21.98
C ASP A 363 -3.86 -11.90 -21.21
N VAL A 364 -4.03 -11.89 -19.89
CA VAL A 364 -3.60 -10.80 -19.00
C VAL A 364 -2.75 -11.36 -17.86
N ASN A 365 -1.72 -10.65 -17.51
CA ASN A 365 -0.82 -11.03 -16.43
C ASN A 365 -1.20 -10.37 -15.10
N TYR A 366 -2.50 -10.31 -14.79
CA TYR A 366 -2.94 -9.86 -13.48
C TYR A 366 -3.13 -11.08 -12.57
N VAL A 367 -2.28 -11.18 -11.60
CA VAL A 367 -2.26 -12.30 -10.63
C VAL A 367 -2.39 -11.71 -9.25
N ASP A 368 -3.35 -12.20 -8.49
CA ASP A 368 -3.53 -11.82 -7.09
C ASP A 368 -4.06 -13.02 -6.28
N ASN A 369 -3.51 -13.20 -5.08
CA ASN A 369 -3.76 -14.35 -4.23
C ASN A 369 -4.20 -13.90 -2.84
N ASP A 370 -4.96 -14.75 -2.16
CA ASP A 370 -5.19 -14.56 -0.73
C ASP A 370 -3.86 -14.59 0.01
N LYS A 371 -3.71 -13.73 1.03
CA LYS A 371 -2.46 -13.66 1.80
C LYS A 371 -2.71 -13.50 3.29
N ILE A 372 -1.82 -14.10 4.07
CA ILE A 372 -1.69 -13.86 5.50
C ILE A 372 -0.49 -12.94 5.70
N VAL A 373 -0.72 -11.83 6.36
CA VAL A 373 0.32 -10.86 6.66
C VAL A 373 0.64 -10.93 8.15
N MET A 374 1.92 -11.04 8.48
CA MET A 374 2.41 -11.09 9.86
C MET A 374 3.43 -9.98 10.06
N GLY A 375 3.25 -9.16 11.08
CA GLY A 375 4.13 -8.06 11.44
C GLY A 375 4.74 -8.23 12.82
N LEU A 376 5.98 -7.77 12.97
CA LEU A 376 6.70 -7.67 14.24
C LEU A 376 7.53 -6.39 14.25
N GLY A 377 7.64 -5.74 15.41
CA GLY A 377 8.44 -4.53 15.54
C GLY A 377 8.84 -4.21 16.96
N PHE A 378 9.81 -3.29 17.03
CA PHE A 378 10.38 -2.79 18.28
C PHE A 378 10.42 -1.27 18.24
N SER A 379 10.06 -0.67 19.34
CA SER A 379 10.16 0.78 19.56
C SER A 379 11.09 1.08 20.71
N TYR A 380 11.97 2.04 20.51
CA TYR A 380 12.92 2.53 21.51
C TYR A 380 12.81 4.04 21.66
N LEU A 381 12.52 4.51 22.87
CA LEU A 381 12.42 5.94 23.20
C LEU A 381 13.71 6.43 23.84
N ILE A 382 14.38 7.37 23.18
CA ILE A 382 15.56 8.06 23.69
C ILE A 382 15.08 9.36 24.34
N GLU A 383 15.03 9.39 25.68
CA GLU A 383 14.50 10.55 26.41
C GLU A 383 15.34 11.82 26.23
N LYS A 384 16.67 11.67 26.06
CA LYS A 384 17.61 12.77 25.84
C LYS A 384 18.55 12.42 24.71
N ALA A 385 18.31 12.95 23.53
CA ALA A 385 19.24 12.87 22.40
C ALA A 385 20.21 14.06 22.43
N LEU A 386 21.49 13.83 22.12
CA LEU A 386 22.63 14.76 22.31
C LEU A 386 22.40 16.21 21.88
N PHE A 387 21.54 16.46 20.88
CA PHE A 387 21.31 17.80 20.31
C PHE A 387 19.84 18.20 20.27
N LEU A 388 18.92 17.35 20.77
CA LEU A 388 17.49 17.59 20.70
C LEU A 388 16.91 17.78 22.09
N SER A 389 16.10 18.80 22.28
CA SER A 389 15.37 19.08 23.51
C SER A 389 14.14 18.18 23.71
N GLN A 390 13.75 17.46 22.67
CA GLN A 390 12.61 16.56 22.66
C GLN A 390 13.07 15.10 22.57
N PRO A 391 12.32 14.14 23.15
CA PRO A 391 12.63 12.74 23.04
C PRO A 391 12.57 12.27 21.58
N VAL A 392 13.46 11.34 21.23
CA VAL A 392 13.51 10.70 19.91
C VAL A 392 13.04 9.27 20.04
N ARG A 393 12.07 8.87 19.22
CA ARG A 393 11.63 7.49 19.11
C ARG A 393 12.23 6.86 17.86
N MET A 394 12.80 5.68 18.02
CA MET A 394 13.31 4.85 16.95
C MET A 394 12.46 3.57 16.87
N ASP A 395 11.89 3.32 15.70
CA ASP A 395 11.06 2.15 15.43
C ASP A 395 11.72 1.30 14.34
N VAL A 396 11.74 -0.01 14.54
CA VAL A 396 12.17 -0.99 13.54
C VAL A 396 11.09 -2.03 13.42
N SER A 397 10.73 -2.38 12.20
CA SER A 397 9.67 -3.35 11.93
C SER A 397 10.03 -4.27 10.78
N TYR A 398 9.43 -5.45 10.80
CA TYR A 398 9.47 -6.44 9.74
C TYR A 398 8.06 -6.95 9.50
N GLN A 399 7.71 -7.16 8.25
CA GLN A 399 6.43 -7.73 7.85
C GLN A 399 6.68 -8.83 6.82
N TYR A 400 5.97 -9.94 6.99
CA TYR A 400 6.03 -11.08 6.11
C TYR A 400 4.65 -11.35 5.51
N HIS A 401 4.58 -11.49 4.19
CA HIS A 401 3.37 -11.80 3.45
C HIS A 401 3.45 -13.24 2.95
N LEU A 402 2.58 -14.10 3.45
CA LEU A 402 2.44 -15.49 3.02
C LEU A 402 1.26 -15.57 2.05
N LEU A 403 1.57 -15.74 0.76
CA LEU A 403 0.57 -15.95 -0.26
C LEU A 403 0.08 -17.39 -0.24
N GLN A 404 -1.22 -17.55 -0.45
CA GLN A 404 -1.83 -18.87 -0.61
C GLN A 404 -1.73 -19.28 -2.09
N ASP A 405 -1.54 -20.56 -2.34
CA ASP A 405 -1.50 -21.08 -3.71
C ASP A 405 -2.84 -20.84 -4.41
N ARG A 406 -2.77 -20.44 -5.67
CA ARG A 406 -3.96 -20.23 -6.52
C ARG A 406 -3.66 -20.71 -7.94
N ASP A 407 -4.59 -21.49 -8.49
CA ASP A 407 -4.49 -21.96 -9.85
C ASP A 407 -5.09 -20.93 -10.82
N PHE A 408 -4.32 -20.59 -11.84
CA PHE A 408 -4.75 -19.75 -12.96
C PHE A 408 -4.69 -20.56 -14.25
N LEU A 409 -5.79 -20.55 -15.00
CA LEU A 409 -5.85 -21.11 -16.34
C LEU A 409 -5.38 -20.06 -17.35
N LEU A 410 -4.09 -19.98 -17.61
CA LEU A 410 -3.56 -19.14 -18.68
C LEU A 410 -3.61 -19.94 -19.99
N THR A 411 -4.61 -19.72 -20.85
CA THR A 411 -4.55 -20.19 -22.23
C THR A 411 -3.76 -19.18 -23.04
N THR A 412 -2.49 -19.48 -23.26
CA THR A 412 -1.89 -18.99 -24.49
C THR A 412 -2.63 -19.68 -25.63
N THR A 413 -3.45 -18.97 -26.38
CA THR A 413 -3.85 -19.39 -27.71
C THR A 413 -2.61 -19.36 -28.60
N ARG A 414 -1.71 -20.33 -28.43
CA ARG A 414 -0.95 -20.80 -29.57
C ARG A 414 -2.01 -21.32 -30.53
N ASN A 415 -2.27 -20.57 -31.59
CA ASN A 415 -3.01 -21.10 -32.73
C ASN A 415 -2.40 -22.43 -33.06
N ALA A 416 -3.09 -23.50 -32.76
CA ALA A 416 -2.82 -24.83 -33.28
C ALA A 416 -3.13 -24.91 -34.80
N ALA A 417 -2.88 -23.82 -35.51
CA ALA A 417 -3.11 -23.68 -36.95
C ALA A 417 -1.78 -23.49 -37.70
N ALA A 418 -0.69 -24.11 -37.23
CA ALA A 418 0.53 -24.18 -38.00
C ALA A 418 1.21 -25.52 -37.72
N GLY A 419 0.72 -26.55 -38.34
CA GLY A 419 1.44 -27.82 -38.24
C GLY A 419 0.75 -29.03 -38.80
N ASP A 420 0.18 -28.91 -39.97
CA ASP A 420 0.07 -30.06 -40.83
C ASP A 420 0.64 -29.67 -42.23
N CYS A 421 1.87 -29.96 -42.40
CA CYS A 421 2.52 -30.32 -43.68
C CYS A 421 3.63 -31.29 -43.39
#